data_8d892fed7683c0df44df4462f0c624d4
#
_entry.id   8d892fed7683c0df44df4462f0c624d4
#
_cell.length_a   1.000
_cell.length_b   1.000
_cell.length_c   1.000
_cell.angle_alpha   90.00
_cell.angle_beta   90.00
_cell.angle_gamma   90.00
#
_symmetry.space_group_name_H-M   'P 1'
#
loop_
_entity.id
_entity.type
_entity.pdbx_description
1 polymer ?
#
loop_
_entity_poly.entity_id
_entity_poly.type
_entity_poly.pdbx_seq_one_letter_code
_entity_poly.pdbx_strand_id
1 'polypeptide(L)'
;MNKDLAIQDPEIYELLSKEFNRQKEGIELIASENFTSKPVLSLLGSVLTNKYSEGRPGKRYYGGNQFIDKIELLCEKRALEAFRLSPEDWSVNVQPLSGCSANFEVYTAILNPHDRIMGLDLPSGGHLSHGFYLGSKKVSATSIYFESLPYTIKSDGYIDYDD
;
A
#
# COMPACT_ATOMS: atom_id res chain seq x y z
N MET A 1 -22.28 -11.91 -7.13
CA MET A 1 -21.99 -10.80 -8.07
C MET A 1 -23.19 -9.87 -8.15
N ASN A 2 -22.97 -8.59 -8.42
CA ASN A 2 -24.03 -7.58 -8.44
C ASN A 2 -24.87 -7.70 -9.73
N LYS A 3 -26.19 -7.95 -9.58
CA LYS A 3 -27.11 -8.10 -10.72
C LYS A 3 -27.31 -6.78 -11.49
N ASP A 4 -27.18 -5.66 -10.81
CA ASP A 4 -27.33 -4.34 -11.45
C ASP A 4 -26.19 -4.07 -12.44
N LEU A 5 -24.97 -4.51 -12.12
CA LEU A 5 -23.82 -4.42 -13.02
C LEU A 5 -24.05 -5.23 -14.32
N ALA A 6 -24.66 -6.40 -14.22
CA ALA A 6 -24.97 -7.23 -15.39
C ALA A 6 -25.93 -6.53 -16.39
N ILE A 7 -26.77 -5.61 -15.89
CA ILE A 7 -27.72 -4.86 -16.70
C ILE A 7 -27.06 -3.58 -17.25
N GLN A 8 -26.31 -2.87 -16.42
CA GLN A 8 -25.73 -1.59 -16.76
C GLN A 8 -24.49 -1.69 -17.65
N ASP A 9 -23.64 -2.71 -17.38
CA ASP A 9 -22.41 -2.95 -18.12
C ASP A 9 -22.14 -4.46 -18.22
N PRO A 10 -22.77 -5.13 -19.19
CA PRO A 10 -22.64 -6.57 -19.37
C PRO A 10 -21.22 -7.00 -19.76
N GLU A 11 -20.43 -6.15 -20.41
CA GLU A 11 -19.06 -6.44 -20.81
C GLU A 11 -18.14 -6.55 -19.57
N ILE A 12 -18.18 -5.56 -18.69
CA ILE A 12 -17.45 -5.59 -17.41
C ILE A 12 -17.94 -6.74 -16.53
N TYR A 13 -19.25 -7.00 -16.50
CA TYR A 13 -19.78 -8.12 -15.72
C TYR A 13 -19.25 -9.48 -16.19
N GLU A 14 -19.12 -9.67 -17.51
CA GLU A 14 -18.56 -10.89 -18.09
C GLU A 14 -17.06 -11.04 -17.70
N LEU A 15 -16.27 -9.97 -17.84
CA LEU A 15 -14.85 -9.98 -17.47
C LEU A 15 -14.66 -10.24 -15.98
N LEU A 16 -15.45 -9.62 -15.12
CA LEU A 16 -15.44 -9.86 -13.68
C LEU A 16 -15.80 -11.31 -13.33
N SER A 17 -16.74 -11.88 -14.06
CA SER A 17 -17.13 -13.28 -13.88
C SER A 17 -16.01 -14.26 -14.26
N LYS A 18 -15.30 -13.97 -15.35
CA LYS A 18 -14.14 -14.73 -15.80
C LYS A 18 -13.01 -14.64 -14.78
N GLU A 19 -12.72 -13.44 -14.27
CA GLU A 19 -11.68 -13.24 -13.25
C GLU A 19 -12.03 -13.95 -11.92
N PHE A 20 -13.28 -13.87 -11.49
CA PHE A 20 -13.74 -14.60 -10.31
C PHE A 20 -13.51 -16.11 -10.45
N ASN A 21 -13.82 -16.70 -11.62
CA ASN A 21 -13.60 -18.12 -11.88
C ASN A 21 -12.09 -18.44 -11.95
N ARG A 22 -11.29 -17.57 -12.57
CA ARG A 22 -9.84 -17.72 -12.61
C ARG A 22 -9.26 -17.81 -11.20
N GLN A 23 -9.61 -16.89 -10.31
CA GLN A 23 -9.14 -16.89 -8.93
C GLN A 23 -9.63 -18.09 -8.12
N LYS A 24 -10.85 -18.59 -8.41
CA LYS A 24 -11.42 -19.74 -7.72
C LYS A 24 -10.76 -21.07 -8.13
N GLU A 25 -10.41 -21.20 -9.40
CA GLU A 25 -9.91 -22.45 -10.00
C GLU A 25 -8.39 -22.50 -10.10
N GLY A 26 -7.73 -21.32 -10.07
CA GLY A 26 -6.28 -21.20 -10.14
C GLY A 26 -5.59 -21.42 -8.79
N ILE A 27 -4.31 -21.79 -8.86
CA ILE A 27 -3.40 -21.79 -7.71
C ILE A 27 -2.55 -20.53 -7.82
N GLU A 28 -2.73 -19.61 -6.87
CA GLU A 28 -1.96 -18.36 -6.83
C GLU A 28 -0.67 -18.57 -6.02
N LEU A 29 0.47 -18.38 -6.67
CA LEU A 29 1.81 -18.54 -6.07
C LEU A 29 2.58 -17.22 -5.90
N ILE A 30 1.95 -16.09 -6.21
CA ILE A 30 2.55 -14.78 -5.97
C ILE A 30 2.42 -14.47 -4.47
N ALA A 31 3.55 -14.48 -3.76
CA ALA A 31 3.60 -14.37 -2.30
C ALA A 31 3.01 -13.06 -1.73
N SER A 32 2.94 -12.01 -2.54
CA SER A 32 2.37 -10.71 -2.17
C SER A 32 0.86 -10.60 -2.39
N GLU A 33 0.21 -11.59 -3.01
CA GLU A 33 -1.24 -11.61 -3.19
C GLU A 33 -1.95 -12.25 -2.00
N ASN A 34 -3.15 -11.71 -1.69
CA ASN A 34 -4.01 -12.22 -0.64
C ASN A 34 -5.48 -12.07 -1.02
N PHE A 35 -6.28 -13.10 -0.74
CA PHE A 35 -7.71 -13.05 -0.99
C PHE A 35 -8.43 -12.16 0.03
N THR A 36 -9.04 -11.10 -0.47
CA THR A 36 -9.76 -10.12 0.34
C THR A 36 -11.08 -10.70 0.87
N SER A 37 -11.36 -10.49 2.16
CA SER A 37 -12.62 -10.92 2.76
C SER A 37 -13.84 -10.14 2.23
N LYS A 38 -15.01 -10.77 2.26
CA LYS A 38 -16.28 -10.11 1.85
C LYS A 38 -16.56 -8.80 2.60
N PRO A 39 -16.36 -8.67 3.92
CA PRO A 39 -16.55 -7.40 4.62
C PRO A 39 -15.65 -6.28 4.09
N VAL A 40 -14.38 -6.56 3.77
CA VAL A 40 -13.48 -5.56 3.20
C VAL A 40 -13.95 -5.14 1.79
N LEU A 41 -14.31 -6.10 0.93
CA LEU A 41 -14.88 -5.79 -0.40
C LEU A 41 -16.15 -4.93 -0.30
N SER A 42 -17.01 -5.19 0.69
CA SER A 42 -18.23 -4.40 0.91
C SER A 42 -17.94 -2.96 1.31
N LEU A 43 -16.87 -2.72 2.07
CA LEU A 43 -16.46 -1.36 2.45
C LEU A 43 -15.87 -0.60 1.25
N LEU A 44 -15.04 -1.26 0.44
CA LEU A 44 -14.47 -0.65 -0.77
C LEU A 44 -15.55 -0.21 -1.78
N GLY A 45 -16.63 -0.98 -1.90
CA GLY A 45 -17.78 -0.67 -2.76
C GLY A 45 -18.91 0.10 -2.05
N SER A 46 -18.64 0.80 -0.96
CA SER A 46 -19.66 1.50 -0.17
C SER A 46 -19.71 3.01 -0.47
N VAL A 47 -20.66 3.70 0.16
CA VAL A 47 -20.82 5.16 0.08
C VAL A 47 -19.60 5.94 0.59
N LEU A 48 -18.66 5.30 1.28
CA LEU A 48 -17.40 5.91 1.70
C LEU A 48 -16.57 6.41 0.51
N THR A 49 -16.70 5.74 -0.64
CA THR A 49 -16.04 6.14 -1.90
C THR A 49 -16.46 7.53 -2.38
N ASN A 50 -17.64 8.02 -1.99
CA ASN A 50 -18.15 9.32 -2.43
C ASN A 50 -17.55 10.50 -1.66
N LYS A 51 -16.90 10.24 -0.50
CA LYS A 51 -16.54 11.33 0.42
C LYS A 51 -15.12 11.83 0.21
N TYR A 52 -15.02 13.11 -0.07
CA TYR A 52 -13.76 13.84 -0.08
C TYR A 52 -13.35 14.18 1.36
N SER A 53 -12.17 13.65 1.84
CA SER A 53 -11.77 13.68 3.25
C SER A 53 -10.32 14.12 3.47
N GLU A 54 -9.86 15.08 2.66
CA GLU A 54 -8.51 15.63 2.77
C GLU A 54 -8.28 16.27 4.16
N GLY A 55 -7.08 16.10 4.72
CA GLY A 55 -6.72 16.53 6.07
C GLY A 55 -6.80 15.38 7.08
N ARG A 56 -6.63 15.71 8.35
CA ARG A 56 -6.67 14.75 9.48
C ARG A 56 -8.03 14.77 10.18
N PRO A 57 -8.42 13.73 10.91
CA PRO A 57 -9.61 13.73 11.75
C PRO A 57 -9.68 15.00 12.64
N GLY A 58 -10.82 15.68 12.63
CA GLY A 58 -11.03 16.95 13.33
C GLY A 58 -10.36 18.17 12.71
N LYS A 59 -9.56 18.00 11.66
CA LYS A 59 -8.85 19.08 10.93
C LYS A 59 -9.00 18.91 9.42
N ARG A 60 -10.23 18.67 8.95
CA ARG A 60 -10.53 18.50 7.52
C ARG A 60 -10.66 19.85 6.82
N TYR A 61 -10.30 19.88 5.54
CA TYR A 61 -10.52 21.08 4.71
C TYR A 61 -11.99 21.24 4.31
N TYR A 62 -12.80 20.17 4.37
CA TYR A 62 -14.20 20.16 3.94
C TYR A 62 -15.12 19.61 5.04
N GLY A 63 -16.37 20.07 5.04
CA GLY A 63 -17.40 19.61 5.95
C GLY A 63 -17.91 18.18 5.62
N GLY A 64 -18.77 17.66 6.50
CA GLY A 64 -19.43 16.36 6.32
C GLY A 64 -18.57 15.13 6.64
N ASN A 65 -17.50 15.31 7.41
CA ASN A 65 -16.54 14.24 7.75
C ASN A 65 -16.79 13.61 9.14
N GLN A 66 -17.88 13.92 9.81
CA GLN A 66 -18.14 13.47 11.19
C GLN A 66 -18.13 11.93 11.36
N PHE A 67 -18.46 11.18 10.32
CA PHE A 67 -18.39 9.72 10.34
C PHE A 67 -17.08 9.19 9.78
N ILE A 68 -16.52 9.83 8.76
CA ILE A 68 -15.20 9.49 8.21
C ILE A 68 -14.13 9.64 9.28
N ASP A 69 -14.16 10.70 10.07
CA ASP A 69 -13.25 10.91 11.19
C ASP A 69 -13.30 9.75 12.19
N LYS A 70 -14.51 9.29 12.53
CA LYS A 70 -14.67 8.15 13.44
C LYS A 70 -14.16 6.83 12.84
N ILE A 71 -14.32 6.64 11.54
CA ILE A 71 -13.81 5.45 10.83
C ILE A 71 -12.28 5.47 10.81
N GLU A 72 -11.67 6.61 10.49
CA GLU A 72 -10.21 6.76 10.45
C GLU A 72 -9.61 6.57 11.85
N LEU A 73 -10.14 7.22 12.88
CA LEU A 73 -9.70 7.04 14.27
C LEU A 73 -9.87 5.59 14.77
N LEU A 74 -10.95 4.92 14.36
CA LEU A 74 -11.13 3.50 14.67
C LEU A 74 -10.08 2.63 13.99
N CYS A 75 -9.72 2.96 12.74
CA CYS A 75 -8.67 2.27 12.01
C CYS A 75 -7.29 2.47 12.67
N GLU A 76 -6.96 3.70 13.04
CA GLU A 76 -5.74 4.05 13.79
C GLU A 76 -5.65 3.27 15.10
N LYS A 77 -6.73 3.27 15.89
CA LYS A 77 -6.81 2.51 17.14
C LYS A 77 -6.55 1.02 16.93
N ARG A 78 -7.25 0.41 15.96
CA ARG A 78 -7.11 -1.03 15.66
C ARG A 78 -5.72 -1.38 15.13
N ALA A 79 -5.08 -0.50 14.37
CA ALA A 79 -3.70 -0.69 13.94
C ALA A 79 -2.74 -0.72 15.13
N LEU A 80 -2.83 0.24 16.05
CA LEU A 80 -2.03 0.22 17.28
C LEU A 80 -2.26 -1.03 18.11
N GLU A 81 -3.52 -1.44 18.30
CA GLU A 81 -3.89 -2.67 19.02
C GLU A 81 -3.27 -3.92 18.35
N ALA A 82 -3.33 -4.02 17.02
CA ALA A 82 -2.76 -5.15 16.27
C ALA A 82 -1.24 -5.27 16.46
N PHE A 83 -0.55 -4.15 16.54
CA PHE A 83 0.89 -4.11 16.83
C PHE A 83 1.22 -4.10 18.31
N ARG A 84 0.22 -4.11 19.21
CA ARG A 84 0.38 -4.04 20.68
C ARG A 84 1.14 -2.80 21.14
N LEU A 85 0.86 -1.66 20.51
CA LEU A 85 1.49 -0.37 20.80
C LEU A 85 0.57 0.51 21.63
N SER A 86 1.15 1.22 22.61
CA SER A 86 0.44 2.20 23.43
C SER A 86 0.17 3.47 22.63
N PRO A 87 -1.07 4.01 22.63
CA PRO A 87 -1.37 5.28 22.00
C PRO A 87 -0.73 6.49 22.71
N GLU A 88 -0.15 6.31 23.91
CA GLU A 88 0.60 7.35 24.63
C GLU A 88 1.97 7.57 24.00
N ASP A 89 2.59 6.49 23.46
CA ASP A 89 3.94 6.52 22.91
C ASP A 89 3.97 6.48 21.38
N TRP A 90 2.89 6.00 20.74
CA TRP A 90 2.83 5.72 19.32
C TRP A 90 1.62 6.34 18.65
N SER A 91 1.81 6.78 17.43
CA SER A 91 0.75 7.15 16.51
C SER A 91 0.88 6.42 15.19
N VAL A 92 -0.21 6.31 14.45
CA VAL A 92 -0.23 5.67 13.13
C VAL A 92 -0.90 6.59 12.11
N ASN A 93 -0.38 6.61 10.90
CA ASN A 93 -1.06 7.20 9.75
C ASN A 93 -1.61 6.07 8.87
N VAL A 94 -2.94 6.02 8.72
CA VAL A 94 -3.64 5.00 7.93
C VAL A 94 -4.12 5.52 6.57
N GLN A 95 -3.69 6.72 6.17
CA GLN A 95 -4.12 7.36 4.92
C GLN A 95 -3.40 6.88 3.66
N PRO A 96 -2.13 6.38 3.68
CA PRO A 96 -1.46 5.95 2.47
C PRO A 96 -2.24 4.87 1.71
N LEU A 97 -2.33 5.01 0.39
CA LEU A 97 -3.06 4.09 -0.50
C LEU A 97 -2.36 2.73 -0.67
N SER A 98 -1.04 2.71 -0.52
CA SER A 98 -0.19 1.54 -0.82
C SER A 98 1.12 1.59 -0.05
N GLY A 99 1.84 0.47 -0.01
CA GLY A 99 3.17 0.41 0.58
C GLY A 99 4.18 1.36 -0.06
N CYS A 100 4.09 1.57 -1.38
CA CYS A 100 4.97 2.52 -2.07
C CYS A 100 4.78 3.96 -1.57
N SER A 101 3.53 4.41 -1.45
CA SER A 101 3.24 5.76 -0.94
C SER A 101 3.61 5.89 0.52
N ALA A 102 3.32 4.90 1.36
CA ALA A 102 3.70 4.89 2.77
C ALA A 102 5.22 4.99 2.94
N ASN A 103 6.00 4.20 2.20
CA ASN A 103 7.45 4.25 2.25
C ASN A 103 7.99 5.60 1.78
N PHE A 104 7.43 6.15 0.69
CA PHE A 104 7.87 7.45 0.18
C PHE A 104 7.55 8.60 1.14
N GLU A 105 6.40 8.55 1.84
CA GLU A 105 6.05 9.49 2.91
C GLU A 105 7.07 9.44 4.05
N VAL A 106 7.47 8.23 4.49
CA VAL A 106 8.50 8.06 5.53
C VAL A 106 9.83 8.66 5.07
N TYR A 107 10.29 8.35 3.87
CA TYR A 107 11.55 8.90 3.36
C TYR A 107 11.50 10.43 3.27
N THR A 108 10.40 10.99 2.78
CA THR A 108 10.22 12.45 2.69
C THR A 108 10.18 13.13 4.06
N ALA A 109 9.68 12.42 5.08
CA ALA A 109 9.60 12.96 6.44
C ALA A 109 10.95 13.00 7.18
N ILE A 110 11.87 12.06 6.87
CA ILE A 110 13.10 11.90 7.64
C ILE A 110 14.38 12.20 6.84
N LEU A 111 14.30 12.38 5.53
CA LEU A 111 15.43 12.59 4.64
C LEU A 111 15.28 13.90 3.85
N ASN A 112 16.40 14.50 3.48
CA ASN A 112 16.45 15.55 2.48
C ASN A 112 16.59 14.94 1.07
N PRO A 113 16.20 15.68 0.00
CA PRO A 113 16.52 15.27 -1.35
C PRO A 113 18.02 14.97 -1.52
N HIS A 114 18.33 13.88 -2.20
CA HIS A 114 19.68 13.36 -2.43
C HIS A 114 20.38 12.71 -1.22
N ASP A 115 19.71 12.58 -0.08
CA ASP A 115 20.22 11.72 0.99
C ASP A 115 20.27 10.25 0.52
N ARG A 116 21.14 9.47 1.13
CA ARG A 116 21.39 8.07 0.76
C ARG A 116 20.41 7.13 1.41
N ILE A 117 19.90 6.18 0.63
CA ILE A 117 19.07 5.08 1.10
C ILE A 117 19.74 3.77 0.72
N MET A 118 19.93 2.90 1.69
CA MET A 118 20.38 1.54 1.46
C MET A 118 19.20 0.58 1.62
N GLY A 119 18.98 -0.29 0.63
CA GLY A 119 17.91 -1.27 0.63
C GLY A 119 18.27 -2.52 -0.14
N LEU A 120 17.60 -3.64 0.17
CA LEU A 120 17.76 -4.88 -0.57
C LEU A 120 17.34 -4.66 -2.03
N ASP A 121 18.14 -5.14 -2.98
CA ASP A 121 17.82 -5.03 -4.39
C ASP A 121 16.58 -5.85 -4.79
N LEU A 122 15.92 -5.48 -5.88
CA LEU A 122 14.68 -6.13 -6.32
C LEU A 122 14.87 -7.62 -6.65
N PRO A 123 15.91 -8.05 -7.39
CA PRO A 123 16.16 -9.46 -7.67
C PRO A 123 16.38 -10.32 -6.42
N SER A 124 16.93 -9.76 -5.35
CA SER A 124 17.13 -10.45 -4.08
C SER A 124 15.90 -10.46 -3.16
N GLY A 125 14.78 -9.88 -3.60
CA GLY A 125 13.53 -9.84 -2.84
C GLY A 125 13.20 -8.48 -2.22
N GLY A 126 13.95 -7.43 -2.52
CA GLY A 126 13.65 -6.06 -2.11
C GLY A 126 12.40 -5.50 -2.77
N HIS A 127 11.93 -4.35 -2.29
CA HIS A 127 10.76 -3.67 -2.82
C HIS A 127 11.14 -2.56 -3.79
N LEU A 128 10.29 -2.31 -4.81
CA LEU A 128 10.51 -1.21 -5.78
C LEU A 128 10.76 0.14 -5.10
N SER A 129 10.03 0.43 -4.02
CA SER A 129 10.16 1.69 -3.27
C SER A 129 11.46 1.85 -2.50
N HIS A 130 12.33 0.83 -2.46
CA HIS A 130 13.69 0.95 -1.91
C HIS A 130 14.66 1.67 -2.87
N GLY A 131 14.14 2.25 -3.96
CA GLY A 131 14.93 3.03 -4.89
C GLY A 131 15.42 2.26 -6.10
N PHE A 132 14.64 1.28 -6.57
CA PHE A 132 15.00 0.45 -7.71
C PHE A 132 15.31 1.26 -8.97
N TYR A 133 16.41 0.91 -9.61
CA TYR A 133 16.83 1.41 -10.92
C TYR A 133 17.40 0.27 -11.78
N LEU A 134 17.40 0.44 -13.10
CA LEU A 134 17.90 -0.55 -14.05
C LEU A 134 19.00 0.11 -14.93
N GLY A 135 20.25 -0.23 -14.70
CA GLY A 135 21.37 0.45 -15.30
C GLY A 135 21.37 1.94 -14.98
N SER A 136 21.29 2.82 -15.99
CA SER A 136 21.18 4.27 -15.79
C SER A 136 19.74 4.77 -15.63
N LYS A 137 18.73 3.91 -15.83
CA LYS A 137 17.32 4.27 -15.79
C LYS A 137 16.78 4.19 -14.37
N LYS A 138 16.44 5.33 -13.79
CA LYS A 138 15.72 5.42 -12.52
C LYS A 138 14.25 5.01 -12.73
N VAL A 139 13.80 3.95 -12.05
CA VAL A 139 12.46 3.38 -12.20
C VAL A 139 11.56 3.80 -11.04
N SER A 140 12.04 3.62 -9.81
CA SER A 140 11.31 4.05 -8.62
C SER A 140 11.44 5.57 -8.41
N ALA A 141 10.36 6.24 -8.00
CA ALA A 141 10.42 7.65 -7.58
C ALA A 141 11.48 7.86 -6.49
N THR A 142 11.63 6.93 -5.58
CA THR A 142 12.67 6.96 -4.53
C THR A 142 14.07 7.10 -5.12
N SER A 143 14.37 6.39 -6.22
CA SER A 143 15.67 6.51 -6.89
C SER A 143 15.87 7.84 -7.63
N ILE A 144 14.80 8.60 -7.86
CA ILE A 144 14.87 9.93 -8.49
C ILE A 144 15.25 10.99 -7.45
N TYR A 145 14.59 10.95 -6.29
CA TYR A 145 14.74 11.97 -5.25
C TYR A 145 15.88 11.68 -4.27
N PHE A 146 16.25 10.42 -4.09
CA PHE A 146 17.29 9.97 -3.17
C PHE A 146 18.37 9.18 -3.88
N GLU A 147 19.55 9.06 -3.28
CA GLU A 147 20.64 8.21 -3.78
C GLU A 147 20.47 6.79 -3.26
N SER A 148 20.03 5.88 -4.15
CA SER A 148 19.81 4.48 -3.78
C SER A 148 21.10 3.68 -3.86
N LEU A 149 21.43 3.01 -2.78
CA LEU A 149 22.56 2.09 -2.66
C LEU A 149 21.99 0.69 -2.38
N PRO A 150 21.70 -0.11 -3.42
CA PRO A 150 21.17 -1.45 -3.22
C PRO A 150 22.27 -2.38 -2.70
N TYR A 151 21.93 -3.24 -1.74
CA TYR A 151 22.75 -4.39 -1.38
C TYR A 151 22.11 -5.68 -1.87
N THR A 152 22.92 -6.71 -2.04
CA THR A 152 22.53 -7.99 -2.63
C THR A 152 22.63 -9.15 -1.64
N ILE A 153 22.17 -10.31 -2.04
CA ILE A 153 22.41 -11.57 -1.32
C ILE A 153 23.42 -12.42 -2.08
N LYS A 154 24.24 -13.17 -1.35
CA LYS A 154 25.17 -14.15 -1.88
C LYS A 154 24.42 -15.37 -2.43
N SER A 155 25.13 -16.23 -3.16
CA SER A 155 24.60 -17.47 -3.68
C SER A 155 24.10 -18.46 -2.61
N ASP A 156 24.57 -18.29 -1.37
CA ASP A 156 24.13 -19.06 -0.21
C ASP A 156 22.89 -18.49 0.49
N GLY A 157 22.35 -17.37 -0.01
CA GLY A 157 21.14 -16.72 0.49
C GLY A 157 21.35 -15.74 1.65
N TYR A 158 22.59 -15.47 2.05
CA TYR A 158 22.90 -14.48 3.09
C TYR A 158 23.24 -13.12 2.50
N ILE A 159 22.99 -12.08 3.30
CA ILE A 159 23.38 -10.70 2.95
C ILE A 159 24.90 -10.62 2.84
N ASP A 160 25.39 -9.96 1.79
CA ASP A 160 26.80 -9.63 1.66
C ASP A 160 27.10 -8.35 2.44
N TYR A 161 27.71 -8.48 3.58
CA TYR A 161 28.08 -7.34 4.43
C TYR A 161 29.42 -6.69 4.07
N ASP A 162 30.13 -7.27 3.13
CA ASP A 162 31.45 -6.81 2.70
C ASP A 162 31.39 -6.05 1.35
N ASP A 163 30.22 -6.06 0.67
CA ASP A 163 29.94 -5.37 -0.61
C ASP A 163 29.60 -3.88 -0.44
#